data_e8e62cc76becc456ec0d1fabe9fdf31e
#
_entry.id   e8e62cc76becc456ec0d1fabe9fdf31e
#
_cell.length_a   1.000
_cell.length_b   1.000
_cell.length_c   1.000
_cell.angle_alpha   90.00
_cell.angle_beta   90.00
_cell.angle_gamma   90.00
#
_symmetry.space_group_name_H-M   'P 1'
#
loop_
_entity.id
_entity.type
_entity.pdbx_description
1 polymer ?
#
loop_
_entity_poly.entity_id
_entity_poly.type
_entity_poly.pdbx_seq_one_letter_code
_entity_poly.pdbx_strand_id
1 'polypeptide(L)'
;MAKWVCSVCGYVHEGDSAPERCPQCKVPAEKFTKQEEGKLSWAAEHVVGVAKGAPEDIIMDLRANFEGECSEVGMYLAMARVAAREGYPEIALYWEKAAFEEAEHAAKFAELLGEVVTDSTKKNLEMRVAAENGATDGKFDLAKRAKALNLDAIHDTVHEMARDEARHGKAFKGLLERYFG
;
A
#
# COMPACT_ATOMS: atom_id res chain seq x y z
N MET A 1 -33.01 -25.64 -0.31
CA MET A 1 -33.05 -24.37 -1.07
C MET A 1 -31.63 -23.80 -1.06
N ALA A 2 -31.17 -23.35 -2.19
CA ALA A 2 -29.83 -22.76 -2.27
C ALA A 2 -29.81 -21.36 -1.63
N LYS A 3 -28.66 -20.98 -1.06
CA LYS A 3 -28.40 -19.60 -0.55
C LYS A 3 -27.61 -18.83 -1.61
N TRP A 4 -28.06 -17.61 -1.86
CA TRP A 4 -27.43 -16.67 -2.80
C TRP A 4 -27.02 -15.41 -2.06
N VAL A 5 -25.72 -15.07 -2.09
CA VAL A 5 -25.18 -13.92 -1.38
C VAL A 5 -24.92 -12.78 -2.37
N CYS A 6 -25.46 -11.61 -2.08
CA CYS A 6 -25.20 -10.40 -2.84
C CYS A 6 -23.74 -9.93 -2.59
N SER A 7 -22.93 -9.85 -3.65
CA SER A 7 -21.52 -9.43 -3.57
C SER A 7 -21.32 -7.94 -3.25
N VAL A 8 -22.41 -7.16 -3.23
CA VAL A 8 -22.32 -5.70 -2.96
C VAL A 8 -22.68 -5.35 -1.52
N CYS A 9 -23.75 -5.99 -0.97
CA CYS A 9 -24.24 -5.63 0.37
C CYS A 9 -24.34 -6.80 1.35
N GLY A 10 -23.95 -8.02 0.93
CA GLY A 10 -23.99 -9.21 1.78
C GLY A 10 -25.40 -9.78 2.03
N TYR A 11 -26.47 -9.23 1.42
CA TYR A 11 -27.81 -9.78 1.58
C TYR A 11 -27.87 -11.23 1.12
N VAL A 12 -28.46 -12.11 1.94
CA VAL A 12 -28.64 -13.53 1.64
C VAL A 12 -30.08 -13.80 1.21
N HIS A 13 -30.23 -14.36 0.01
CA HIS A 13 -31.49 -14.84 -0.53
C HIS A 13 -31.53 -16.37 -0.48
N GLU A 14 -32.63 -16.95 0.02
CA GLU A 14 -32.87 -18.39 -0.01
C GLU A 14 -33.88 -18.72 -1.11
N GLY A 15 -33.42 -19.49 -2.10
CA GLY A 15 -34.26 -19.83 -3.27
C GLY A 15 -33.54 -20.74 -4.25
N ASP A 16 -34.21 -21.18 -5.29
CA ASP A 16 -33.62 -22.04 -6.33
C ASP A 16 -32.75 -21.25 -7.31
N SER A 17 -32.95 -19.91 -7.37
CA SER A 17 -32.15 -18.97 -8.19
C SER A 17 -31.93 -17.66 -7.44
N ALA A 18 -30.95 -16.86 -7.91
CA ALA A 18 -30.79 -15.50 -7.44
C ALA A 18 -32.04 -14.65 -7.74
N PRO A 19 -32.38 -13.67 -6.88
CA PRO A 19 -33.50 -12.76 -7.17
C PRO A 19 -33.09 -11.82 -8.32
N GLU A 20 -34.07 -11.40 -9.15
CA GLU A 20 -33.81 -10.48 -10.28
C GLU A 20 -33.08 -9.19 -9.85
N ARG A 21 -33.40 -8.70 -8.65
CA ARG A 21 -32.74 -7.54 -8.02
C ARG A 21 -32.60 -7.76 -6.53
N CYS A 22 -31.48 -7.29 -5.99
CA CYS A 22 -31.27 -7.32 -4.56
C CYS A 22 -32.32 -6.44 -3.84
N PRO A 23 -33.08 -6.99 -2.87
CA PRO A 23 -34.09 -6.23 -2.13
C PRO A 23 -33.45 -5.03 -1.36
N GLN A 24 -32.22 -5.17 -0.95
CA GLN A 24 -31.51 -4.19 -0.11
C GLN A 24 -30.81 -3.11 -0.94
N CYS A 25 -29.95 -3.47 -1.89
CA CYS A 25 -29.12 -2.51 -2.64
C CYS A 25 -29.50 -2.35 -4.12
N LYS A 26 -30.54 -3.05 -4.59
CA LYS A 26 -31.14 -2.92 -5.92
C LYS A 26 -30.25 -3.38 -7.09
N VAL A 27 -29.07 -3.92 -6.84
CA VAL A 27 -28.21 -4.48 -7.90
C VAL A 27 -28.87 -5.70 -8.56
N PRO A 28 -28.54 -6.00 -9.83
CA PRO A 28 -29.14 -7.09 -10.58
C PRO A 28 -28.62 -8.47 -10.13
N ALA A 29 -29.25 -9.53 -10.61
CA ALA A 29 -29.02 -10.93 -10.24
C ALA A 29 -27.58 -11.40 -10.45
N GLU A 30 -26.86 -10.85 -11.44
CA GLU A 30 -25.45 -11.17 -11.75
C GLU A 30 -24.48 -10.83 -10.59
N LYS A 31 -24.94 -10.02 -9.63
CA LYS A 31 -24.19 -9.68 -8.43
C LYS A 31 -24.43 -10.66 -7.26
N PHE A 32 -25.09 -11.78 -7.51
CA PHE A 32 -25.29 -12.83 -6.52
C PHE A 32 -24.40 -14.04 -6.81
N THR A 33 -23.79 -14.58 -5.74
CA THR A 33 -23.01 -15.81 -5.78
C THR A 33 -23.73 -16.91 -5.01
N LYS A 34 -23.85 -18.09 -5.62
CA LYS A 34 -24.43 -19.25 -4.94
C LYS A 34 -23.50 -19.75 -3.85
N GLN A 35 -24.00 -19.87 -2.61
CA GLN A 35 -23.27 -20.43 -1.49
C GLN A 35 -23.26 -21.96 -1.59
N GLU A 36 -22.07 -22.56 -1.57
CA GLU A 36 -21.92 -24.02 -1.45
C GLU A 36 -22.12 -24.47 0.00
N GLU A 37 -22.82 -25.59 0.21
CA GLU A 37 -23.02 -26.14 1.55
C GLU A 37 -21.68 -26.50 2.20
N GLY A 38 -21.48 -26.03 3.43
CA GLY A 38 -20.26 -26.28 4.21
C GLY A 38 -19.08 -25.36 3.89
N LYS A 39 -19.17 -24.45 2.91
CA LYS A 39 -18.16 -23.45 2.59
C LYS A 39 -18.66 -22.06 2.96
N LEU A 40 -17.86 -21.34 3.77
CA LEU A 40 -18.10 -19.92 4.03
C LEU A 40 -17.94 -19.14 2.71
N SER A 41 -18.92 -18.29 2.37
CA SER A 41 -18.80 -17.35 1.25
C SER A 41 -18.87 -15.92 1.78
N TRP A 42 -18.04 -15.06 1.20
CA TRP A 42 -17.95 -13.67 1.55
C TRP A 42 -18.57 -12.81 0.47
N ALA A 43 -19.14 -11.65 0.84
CA ALA A 43 -19.83 -10.76 -0.11
C ALA A 43 -18.87 -10.19 -1.17
N ALA A 44 -17.59 -10.04 -0.83
CA ALA A 44 -16.54 -9.58 -1.72
C ALA A 44 -15.19 -10.23 -1.37
N GLU A 45 -14.36 -10.42 -2.36
CA GLU A 45 -12.97 -10.83 -2.19
C GLU A 45 -12.10 -9.56 -2.00
N HIS A 46 -11.29 -9.58 -0.95
CA HIS A 46 -10.30 -8.54 -0.66
C HIS A 46 -8.91 -9.17 -0.72
N VAL A 47 -8.39 -9.29 -1.93
CA VAL A 47 -7.08 -9.88 -2.21
C VAL A 47 -6.15 -8.85 -2.85
N VAL A 48 -4.84 -9.02 -2.67
CA VAL A 48 -3.85 -8.17 -3.31
C VAL A 48 -4.01 -8.25 -4.82
N GLY A 49 -4.14 -7.08 -5.47
CA GLY A 49 -4.35 -6.98 -6.91
C GLY A 49 -5.79 -7.19 -7.36
N VAL A 50 -6.78 -7.01 -6.48
CA VAL A 50 -8.22 -7.15 -6.83
C VAL A 50 -8.66 -6.18 -7.95
N ALA A 51 -7.97 -5.06 -8.11
CA ALA A 51 -8.22 -4.09 -9.20
C ALA A 51 -7.71 -4.57 -10.58
N LYS A 52 -6.97 -5.67 -10.64
CA LYS A 52 -6.45 -6.19 -11.91
C LYS A 52 -7.59 -6.53 -12.88
N GLY A 53 -7.56 -5.90 -14.06
CA GLY A 53 -8.61 -6.05 -15.06
C GLY A 53 -9.76 -5.04 -14.92
N ALA A 54 -9.69 -4.10 -13.97
CA ALA A 54 -10.59 -2.94 -13.93
C ALA A 54 -10.34 -2.03 -15.17
N PRO A 55 -11.30 -1.15 -15.52
CA PRO A 55 -11.10 -0.14 -16.56
C PRO A 55 -9.83 0.69 -16.33
N GLU A 56 -9.14 1.08 -17.44
CA GLU A 56 -7.84 1.75 -17.34
C GLU A 56 -7.92 3.10 -16.62
N ASP A 57 -9.00 3.84 -16.77
CA ASP A 57 -9.24 5.10 -16.06
C ASP A 57 -9.27 4.89 -14.55
N ILE A 58 -9.91 3.81 -14.07
CA ILE A 58 -9.91 3.44 -12.65
C ILE A 58 -8.50 3.09 -12.16
N ILE A 59 -7.76 2.30 -12.96
CA ILE A 59 -6.37 1.94 -12.61
C ILE A 59 -5.47 3.19 -12.54
N MET A 60 -5.63 4.12 -13.47
CA MET A 60 -4.88 5.38 -13.47
C MET A 60 -5.19 6.21 -12.23
N ASP A 61 -6.47 6.33 -11.85
CA ASP A 61 -6.87 7.06 -10.64
C ASP A 61 -6.34 6.39 -9.36
N LEU A 62 -6.37 5.06 -9.27
CA LEU A 62 -5.79 4.33 -8.13
C LEU A 62 -4.28 4.55 -8.01
N ARG A 63 -3.53 4.55 -9.14
CA ARG A 63 -2.08 4.86 -9.14
C ARG A 63 -1.81 6.30 -8.71
N ALA A 64 -2.57 7.25 -9.24
CA ALA A 64 -2.42 8.67 -8.89
C ALA A 64 -2.69 8.92 -7.38
N ASN A 65 -3.73 8.29 -6.83
CA ASN A 65 -4.00 8.34 -5.39
C ASN A 65 -2.86 7.68 -4.60
N PHE A 66 -2.39 6.49 -4.97
CA PHE A 66 -1.25 5.84 -4.31
C PHE A 66 -0.02 6.75 -4.24
N GLU A 67 0.35 7.39 -5.36
CA GLU A 67 1.48 8.32 -5.43
C GLU A 67 1.25 9.58 -4.57
N GLY A 68 0.02 10.11 -4.58
CA GLY A 68 -0.39 11.23 -3.75
C GLY A 68 -0.21 10.93 -2.26
N GLU A 69 -0.79 9.86 -1.77
CA GLU A 69 -0.72 9.45 -0.37
C GLU A 69 0.74 9.19 0.08
N CYS A 70 1.54 8.50 -0.75
CA CYS A 70 2.97 8.31 -0.47
C CYS A 70 3.72 9.64 -0.32
N SER A 71 3.40 10.63 -1.14
CA SER A 71 4.00 11.97 -1.09
C SER A 71 3.56 12.72 0.17
N GLU A 72 2.28 12.63 0.55
CA GLU A 72 1.72 13.30 1.72
C GLU A 72 2.33 12.80 3.02
N VAL A 73 2.65 11.50 3.14
CA VAL A 73 3.41 10.97 4.29
C VAL A 73 4.69 11.77 4.53
N GLY A 74 5.51 11.95 3.49
CA GLY A 74 6.77 12.69 3.58
C GLY A 74 6.57 14.18 3.87
N MET A 75 5.60 14.80 3.20
CA MET A 75 5.26 16.21 3.38
C MET A 75 4.79 16.50 4.81
N TYR A 76 3.86 15.71 5.34
CA TYR A 76 3.30 15.94 6.68
C TYR A 76 4.32 15.72 7.78
N LEU A 77 5.19 14.71 7.66
CA LEU A 77 6.31 14.54 8.59
C LEU A 77 7.30 15.72 8.54
N ALA A 78 7.55 16.30 7.36
CA ALA A 78 8.40 17.49 7.22
C ALA A 78 7.72 18.72 7.84
N MET A 79 6.42 18.92 7.61
CA MET A 79 5.61 19.99 8.21
C MET A 79 5.54 19.88 9.74
N ALA A 80 5.44 18.66 10.28
CA ALA A 80 5.50 18.40 11.71
C ALA A 80 6.82 18.89 12.31
N ARG A 81 7.97 18.61 11.65
CA ARG A 81 9.28 19.10 12.10
C ARG A 81 9.39 20.62 12.04
N VAL A 82 8.79 21.28 11.05
CA VAL A 82 8.73 22.75 10.98
C VAL A 82 7.92 23.31 12.15
N ALA A 83 6.70 22.79 12.37
CA ALA A 83 5.83 23.23 13.45
C ALA A 83 6.49 23.06 14.85
N ALA A 84 7.20 21.93 15.05
CA ALA A 84 7.93 21.69 16.29
C ALA A 84 9.05 22.73 16.52
N ARG A 85 9.83 23.06 15.47
CA ARG A 85 10.89 24.09 15.56
C ARG A 85 10.34 25.48 15.79
N GLU A 86 9.14 25.79 15.30
CA GLU A 86 8.47 27.06 15.52
C GLU A 86 7.76 27.15 16.88
N GLY A 87 7.71 26.06 17.65
CA GLY A 87 7.10 26.04 18.98
C GLY A 87 5.59 25.73 18.96
N TYR A 88 5.10 25.06 17.94
CA TYR A 88 3.70 24.60 17.82
C TYR A 88 3.55 23.08 17.98
N PRO A 89 3.79 22.53 19.17
CA PRO A 89 3.84 21.08 19.36
C PRO A 89 2.50 20.39 19.07
N GLU A 90 1.38 21.06 19.29
CA GLU A 90 0.04 20.52 19.03
C GLU A 90 -0.21 20.36 17.52
N ILE A 91 0.25 21.32 16.71
CA ILE A 91 0.20 21.25 15.24
C ILE A 91 1.14 20.15 14.75
N ALA A 92 2.35 20.04 15.32
CA ALA A 92 3.31 19.00 14.95
C ALA A 92 2.73 17.60 15.18
N LEU A 93 2.12 17.34 16.34
CA LEU A 93 1.49 16.06 16.66
C LEU A 93 0.33 15.72 15.71
N TYR A 94 -0.45 16.72 15.30
CA TYR A 94 -1.53 16.48 14.35
C TYR A 94 -0.98 16.10 12.95
N TRP A 95 0.07 16.79 12.48
CA TRP A 95 0.74 16.43 11.23
C TRP A 95 1.33 15.02 11.25
N GLU A 96 1.98 14.63 12.36
CA GLU A 96 2.47 13.24 12.53
C GLU A 96 1.35 12.22 12.45
N LYS A 97 0.23 12.49 13.13
CA LYS A 97 -0.94 11.61 13.09
C LYS A 97 -1.50 11.49 11.67
N ALA A 98 -1.68 12.60 10.97
CA ALA A 98 -2.16 12.60 9.59
C ALA A 98 -1.21 11.80 8.67
N ALA A 99 0.11 11.97 8.81
CA ALA A 99 1.08 11.19 8.03
C ALA A 99 0.92 9.67 8.18
N PHE A 100 0.55 9.18 9.37
CA PHE A 100 0.25 7.76 9.57
C PHE A 100 -1.08 7.35 8.94
N GLU A 101 -2.08 8.21 8.93
CA GLU A 101 -3.36 7.97 8.25
C GLU A 101 -3.14 7.87 6.73
N GLU A 102 -2.33 8.76 6.13
CA GLU A 102 -1.98 8.69 4.70
C GLU A 102 -1.14 7.44 4.37
N ALA A 103 -0.27 6.99 5.27
CA ALA A 103 0.45 5.72 5.08
C ALA A 103 -0.50 4.51 5.00
N GLU A 104 -1.56 4.49 5.80
CA GLU A 104 -2.61 3.47 5.73
C GLU A 104 -3.44 3.56 4.45
N HIS A 105 -3.72 4.76 3.94
CA HIS A 105 -4.37 4.96 2.65
C HIS A 105 -3.49 4.44 1.51
N ALA A 106 -2.21 4.83 1.49
CA ALA A 106 -1.24 4.33 0.51
C ALA A 106 -1.15 2.80 0.51
N ALA A 107 -1.11 2.17 1.70
CA ALA A 107 -1.07 0.71 1.82
C ALA A 107 -2.31 0.06 1.18
N LYS A 108 -3.50 0.62 1.40
CA LYS A 108 -4.76 0.11 0.80
C LYS A 108 -4.75 0.24 -0.72
N PHE A 109 -4.30 1.37 -1.27
CA PHE A 109 -4.16 1.53 -2.73
C PHE A 109 -3.12 0.57 -3.31
N ALA A 110 -2.00 0.34 -2.62
CA ALA A 110 -0.99 -0.65 -3.01
C ALA A 110 -1.58 -2.07 -3.06
N GLU A 111 -2.39 -2.46 -2.08
CA GLU A 111 -3.06 -3.75 -2.04
C GLU A 111 -4.10 -3.88 -3.17
N LEU A 112 -4.92 -2.86 -3.43
CA LEU A 112 -5.88 -2.87 -4.53
C LEU A 112 -5.19 -3.09 -5.88
N LEU A 113 -4.09 -2.38 -6.13
CA LEU A 113 -3.32 -2.47 -7.38
C LEU A 113 -2.53 -3.78 -7.51
N GLY A 114 -1.89 -4.25 -6.43
CA GLY A 114 -1.00 -5.41 -6.47
C GLY A 114 0.22 -5.24 -7.37
N GLU A 115 0.68 -4.00 -7.59
CA GLU A 115 1.82 -3.66 -8.46
C GLU A 115 3.13 -3.59 -7.68
N VAL A 116 3.12 -3.00 -6.47
CA VAL A 116 4.29 -2.82 -5.61
C VAL A 116 4.35 -3.81 -4.45
N VAL A 117 3.28 -4.56 -4.23
CA VAL A 117 3.14 -5.60 -3.21
C VAL A 117 2.49 -6.84 -3.83
N THR A 118 2.84 -8.03 -3.33
CA THR A 118 2.25 -9.30 -3.74
C THR A 118 1.67 -10.03 -2.51
N ASP A 119 0.89 -11.05 -2.72
CA ASP A 119 0.37 -11.96 -1.69
C ASP A 119 1.41 -12.93 -1.11
N SER A 120 2.67 -12.83 -1.54
CA SER A 120 3.79 -13.67 -1.11
C SER A 120 4.83 -12.88 -0.33
N THR A 121 4.94 -13.14 0.98
CA THR A 121 6.00 -12.55 1.83
C THR A 121 7.39 -12.81 1.28
N LYS A 122 7.66 -14.04 0.79
CA LYS A 122 8.94 -14.39 0.16
C LYS A 122 9.24 -13.45 -1.01
N LYS A 123 8.30 -13.34 -1.94
CA LYS A 123 8.46 -12.51 -3.14
C LYS A 123 8.61 -11.02 -2.79
N ASN A 124 7.86 -10.53 -1.82
CA ASN A 124 7.98 -9.15 -1.36
C ASN A 124 9.38 -8.88 -0.78
N LEU A 125 9.95 -9.81 0.00
CA LEU A 125 11.32 -9.70 0.50
C LEU A 125 12.34 -9.72 -0.64
N GLU A 126 12.23 -10.62 -1.61
CA GLU A 126 13.11 -10.69 -2.79
C GLU A 126 13.14 -9.37 -3.57
N MET A 127 11.96 -8.81 -3.84
CA MET A 127 11.81 -7.52 -4.53
C MET A 127 12.45 -6.37 -3.73
N ARG A 128 12.25 -6.34 -2.40
CA ARG A 128 12.80 -5.26 -1.57
C ARG A 128 14.30 -5.36 -1.41
N VAL A 129 14.89 -6.55 -1.25
CA VAL A 129 16.35 -6.72 -1.22
C VAL A 129 17.01 -6.09 -2.45
N ALA A 130 16.49 -6.36 -3.64
CA ALA A 130 17.01 -5.79 -4.88
C ALA A 130 16.83 -4.26 -4.94
N ALA A 131 15.67 -3.75 -4.54
CA ALA A 131 15.36 -2.32 -4.56
C ALA A 131 16.21 -1.53 -3.56
N GLU A 132 16.40 -2.03 -2.33
CA GLU A 132 17.24 -1.37 -1.31
C GLU A 132 18.72 -1.32 -1.75
N ASN A 133 19.20 -2.36 -2.45
CA ASN A 133 20.56 -2.32 -3.00
C ASN A 133 20.69 -1.20 -4.04
N GLY A 134 19.76 -1.08 -4.99
CA GLY A 134 19.77 -0.01 -5.97
C GLY A 134 19.61 1.38 -5.34
N ALA A 135 18.73 1.51 -4.34
CA ALA A 135 18.54 2.75 -3.60
C ALA A 135 19.82 3.17 -2.83
N THR A 136 20.56 2.21 -2.26
CA THR A 136 21.84 2.43 -1.62
C THR A 136 22.83 3.04 -2.61
N ASP A 137 23.02 2.43 -3.78
CA ASP A 137 23.97 2.88 -4.79
C ASP A 137 23.62 4.27 -5.33
N GLY A 138 22.35 4.50 -5.64
CA GLY A 138 21.87 5.79 -6.15
C GLY A 138 22.05 6.93 -5.15
N LYS A 139 21.76 6.68 -3.86
CA LYS A 139 21.97 7.68 -2.81
C LYS A 139 23.45 7.94 -2.55
N PHE A 140 24.31 6.93 -2.56
CA PHE A 140 25.76 7.14 -2.46
C PHE A 140 26.33 7.96 -3.62
N ASP A 141 25.87 7.72 -4.86
CA ASP A 141 26.28 8.53 -6.01
C ASP A 141 25.84 9.98 -5.85
N LEU A 142 24.58 10.22 -5.46
CA LEU A 142 24.09 11.58 -5.19
C LEU A 142 24.90 12.26 -4.09
N ALA A 143 25.20 11.57 -2.99
CA ALA A 143 26.00 12.11 -1.90
C ALA A 143 27.41 12.51 -2.37
N LYS A 144 28.10 11.67 -3.18
CA LYS A 144 29.40 11.98 -3.76
C LYS A 144 29.36 13.23 -4.63
N ARG A 145 28.36 13.37 -5.49
CA ARG A 145 28.19 14.56 -6.34
C ARG A 145 27.92 15.82 -5.51
N ALA A 146 27.09 15.71 -4.47
CA ALA A 146 26.85 16.83 -3.54
C ALA A 146 28.14 17.27 -2.83
N LYS A 147 28.99 16.31 -2.37
CA LYS A 147 30.26 16.61 -1.74
C LYS A 147 31.22 17.31 -2.68
N ALA A 148 31.30 16.87 -3.93
CA ALA A 148 32.14 17.51 -4.94
C ALA A 148 31.77 18.97 -5.23
N LEU A 149 30.52 19.35 -4.94
CA LEU A 149 29.98 20.70 -5.09
C LEU A 149 29.98 21.51 -3.76
N ASN A 150 30.56 20.98 -2.70
CA ASN A 150 30.56 21.56 -1.35
C ASN A 150 29.15 21.79 -0.77
N LEU A 151 28.18 20.93 -1.14
CA LEU A 151 26.82 20.93 -0.62
C LEU A 151 26.71 20.00 0.59
N ASP A 152 27.42 20.36 1.69
CA ASP A 152 27.62 19.46 2.83
C ASP A 152 26.31 19.01 3.49
N ALA A 153 25.33 19.89 3.67
CA ALA A 153 24.03 19.52 4.25
C ALA A 153 23.27 18.47 3.41
N ILE A 154 23.36 18.57 2.08
CA ILE A 154 22.77 17.57 1.16
C ILE A 154 23.56 16.28 1.24
N HIS A 155 24.91 16.37 1.17
CA HIS A 155 25.78 15.20 1.29
C HIS A 155 25.49 14.41 2.56
N ASP A 156 25.52 15.06 3.73
CA ASP A 156 25.37 14.39 5.02
C ASP A 156 24.01 13.70 5.15
N THR A 157 22.94 14.41 4.76
CA THR A 157 21.58 13.86 4.80
C THR A 157 21.43 12.64 3.88
N VAL A 158 21.88 12.75 2.63
CA VAL A 158 21.69 11.67 1.64
C VAL A 158 22.64 10.49 1.91
N HIS A 159 23.86 10.77 2.40
CA HIS A 159 24.81 9.72 2.78
C HIS A 159 24.30 8.88 3.95
N GLU A 160 23.66 9.50 4.97
CA GLU A 160 23.05 8.79 6.08
C GLU A 160 21.88 7.92 5.59
N MET A 161 21.00 8.45 4.72
CA MET A 161 19.93 7.68 4.10
C MET A 161 20.48 6.48 3.30
N ALA A 162 21.59 6.63 2.56
CA ALA A 162 22.20 5.51 1.85
C ALA A 162 22.63 4.36 2.79
N ARG A 163 23.11 4.71 4.00
CA ARG A 163 23.46 3.72 5.04
C ARG A 163 22.21 3.04 5.60
N ASP A 164 21.11 3.76 5.73
CA ASP A 164 19.83 3.18 6.15
C ASP A 164 19.32 2.18 5.11
N GLU A 165 19.34 2.52 3.81
CA GLU A 165 18.95 1.58 2.74
C GLU A 165 19.80 0.30 2.76
N ALA A 166 21.13 0.45 2.96
CA ALA A 166 22.01 -0.71 3.09
C ALA A 166 21.67 -1.59 4.31
N ARG A 167 21.24 -0.98 5.41
CA ARG A 167 20.77 -1.69 6.62
C ARG A 167 19.45 -2.40 6.35
N HIS A 168 18.48 -1.74 5.71
CA HIS A 168 17.20 -2.33 5.32
C HIS A 168 17.41 -3.54 4.40
N GLY A 169 18.20 -3.38 3.34
CA GLY A 169 18.49 -4.46 2.40
C GLY A 169 19.14 -5.68 3.07
N LYS A 170 20.10 -5.46 3.98
CA LYS A 170 20.72 -6.54 4.76
C LYS A 170 19.72 -7.23 5.70
N ALA A 171 18.85 -6.47 6.35
CA ALA A 171 17.82 -7.02 7.22
C ALA A 171 16.82 -7.87 6.43
N PHE A 172 16.31 -7.37 5.30
CA PHE A 172 15.41 -8.13 4.43
C PHE A 172 16.06 -9.40 3.89
N LYS A 173 17.34 -9.32 3.48
CA LYS A 173 18.10 -10.50 3.04
C LYS A 173 18.23 -11.54 4.15
N GLY A 174 18.58 -11.13 5.36
CA GLY A 174 18.68 -12.02 6.51
C GLY A 174 17.36 -12.69 6.86
N LEU A 175 16.23 -11.96 6.76
CA LEU A 175 14.89 -12.52 6.94
C LEU A 175 14.52 -13.50 5.83
N LEU A 176 14.85 -13.18 4.57
CA LEU A 176 14.63 -14.05 3.43
C LEU A 176 15.38 -15.38 3.60
N GLU A 177 16.67 -15.35 3.95
CA GLU A 177 17.49 -16.52 4.18
C GLU A 177 17.00 -17.36 5.38
N ARG A 178 16.58 -16.71 6.46
CA ARG A 178 16.11 -17.38 7.67
C ARG A 178 14.81 -18.16 7.49
N TYR A 179 13.86 -17.60 6.74
CA TYR A 179 12.50 -18.17 6.65
C TYR A 179 12.22 -18.91 5.35
N PHE A 180 13.01 -18.66 4.29
CA PHE A 180 12.75 -19.15 2.95
C PHE A 180 14.00 -19.70 2.24
N GLY A 181 15.15 -19.74 2.91
CA GLY A 181 16.41 -20.30 2.43
C GLY A 181 16.56 -21.81 2.69
#